data_aa68516ffdd005c20104424ee99995b2
#
_entry.id   aa68516ffdd005c20104424ee99995b2
#
_cell.length_a   1.000
_cell.length_b   1.000
_cell.length_c   1.000
_cell.angle_alpha   90.00
_cell.angle_beta   90.00
_cell.angle_gamma   90.00
#
_symmetry.space_group_name_H-M   'P 1'
#
loop_
_entity.id
_entity.type
_entity.pdbx_description
1 polymer ?
#
loop_
_entity_poly.entity_id
_entity_poly.type
_entity_poly.pdbx_seq_one_letter_code
_entity_poly.pdbx_strand_id
1 'polypeptide(L)'
;LVVFGALFAVFGFIWALCCAVHALLHKKDPQSALAWVASVMLLPFLGSLAYSLFGISRADSLAGRLLDEASRRQDSSDKVLDRRLNTEEDVVLPRQWEALRVGRAITGRPMMRGNRLELLKNGEQAYPAMLEAIRNARRMVCLSTYIFKGDKTGRAFAEALGDAAERGVDVRLIVDGFGGLIYSLHKPWRRLAARGVKVQMFLPPRLWPPMFAINLRTHRKVLACDGNVAFTGGMNIGDHHLVSLPGHGRVQDIHFRCTGPVAVRLQEAFLMDWAFVSKLPTPPSGVEPEEAGHSHCRLVFDGLGRQREDIHQLLCGVISSARRRVTIFTPYFIPPRELSGALVAAVQRGVCVDIILPAKNNLFYVHHASRRYQRQLAKMGVRIWYQPPPFAHTKLLLVDDWYALFGSANLDPRSLFLNFELNVEAADPDFQSELSAYAGEVLSRSRRMTPQDYEKMSMPSRLFDSLCWLMTPYI
;
A
#
# COMPACT_ATOMS: atom_id res chain seq x y z
N LEU A 1 49.58 -25.76 -2.76
CA LEU A 1 48.29 -25.87 -3.48
C LEU A 1 47.27 -26.70 -2.71
N VAL A 2 47.65 -27.92 -2.22
CA VAL A 2 46.74 -28.84 -1.49
C VAL A 2 46.19 -28.21 -0.20
N VAL A 3 47.07 -27.57 0.61
CA VAL A 3 46.66 -26.89 1.85
C VAL A 3 45.71 -25.72 1.58
N PHE A 4 45.95 -24.91 0.55
CA PHE A 4 45.06 -23.82 0.14
C PHE A 4 43.70 -24.35 -0.34
N GLY A 5 43.67 -25.43 -1.10
CA GLY A 5 42.42 -26.07 -1.54
C GLY A 5 41.60 -26.60 -0.35
N ALA A 6 42.26 -27.23 0.63
CA ALA A 6 41.58 -27.72 1.83
C ALA A 6 41.01 -26.58 2.68
N LEU A 7 41.78 -25.51 2.89
CA LEU A 7 41.31 -24.32 3.62
C LEU A 7 40.11 -23.65 2.92
N PHE A 8 40.16 -23.55 1.59
CA PHE A 8 39.05 -22.98 0.81
C PHE A 8 37.78 -23.85 0.91
N ALA A 9 37.92 -25.17 0.82
CA ALA A 9 36.80 -26.10 0.98
C ALA A 9 36.18 -26.01 2.39
N VAL A 10 36.98 -25.97 3.43
CA VAL A 10 36.53 -25.81 4.83
C VAL A 10 35.81 -24.48 5.02
N PHE A 11 36.34 -23.37 4.48
CA PHE A 11 35.67 -22.07 4.51
C PHE A 11 34.30 -22.12 3.83
N GLY A 12 34.23 -22.71 2.61
CA GLY A 12 32.98 -22.86 1.90
C GLY A 12 31.93 -23.65 2.66
N PHE A 13 32.35 -24.74 3.32
CA PHE A 13 31.48 -25.57 4.13
C PHE A 13 30.98 -24.82 5.38
N ILE A 14 31.84 -24.09 6.09
CA ILE A 14 31.46 -23.29 7.26
C ILE A 14 30.47 -22.20 6.84
N TRP A 15 30.71 -21.50 5.73
CA TRP A 15 29.79 -20.47 5.21
C TRP A 15 28.44 -21.07 4.84
N ALA A 16 28.41 -22.24 4.16
CA ALA A 16 27.18 -22.94 3.83
C ALA A 16 26.40 -23.35 5.08
N LEU A 17 27.08 -23.86 6.11
CA LEU A 17 26.48 -24.23 7.38
C LEU A 17 25.85 -23.02 8.09
N CYS A 18 26.58 -21.91 8.15
CA CYS A 18 26.05 -20.67 8.72
C CYS A 18 24.80 -20.18 7.96
N CYS A 19 24.82 -20.22 6.62
CA CYS A 19 23.67 -19.87 5.79
C CYS A 19 22.49 -20.83 6.01
N ALA A 20 22.73 -22.13 6.12
CA ALA A 20 21.70 -23.14 6.37
C ALA A 20 21.03 -22.93 7.74
N VAL A 21 21.84 -22.74 8.79
CA VAL A 21 21.33 -22.43 10.15
C VAL A 21 20.50 -21.14 10.14
N HIS A 22 21.02 -20.09 9.49
CA HIS A 22 20.27 -18.84 9.35
C HIS A 22 18.95 -19.03 8.61
N ALA A 23 18.92 -19.83 7.53
CA ALA A 23 17.70 -20.12 6.78
C ALA A 23 16.66 -20.86 7.64
N LEU A 24 17.10 -21.88 8.41
CA LEU A 24 16.24 -22.64 9.31
C LEU A 24 15.63 -21.79 10.42
N LEU A 25 16.39 -20.85 10.97
CA LEU A 25 15.93 -20.03 12.10
C LEU A 25 15.07 -18.82 11.68
N HIS A 26 15.24 -18.30 10.46
CA HIS A 26 14.65 -17.01 10.07
C HIS A 26 13.66 -17.09 8.90
N LYS A 27 13.58 -18.21 8.16
CA LYS A 27 12.57 -18.36 7.11
C LYS A 27 11.25 -18.78 7.70
N LYS A 28 10.19 -18.02 7.39
CA LYS A 28 8.81 -18.29 7.86
C LYS A 28 8.16 -19.46 7.08
N ASP A 29 8.53 -19.63 5.81
CA ASP A 29 7.98 -20.68 4.94
C ASP A 29 8.90 -21.89 4.87
N PRO A 30 8.44 -23.11 5.27
CA PRO A 30 9.26 -24.32 5.27
C PRO A 30 9.80 -24.72 3.90
N GLN A 31 9.04 -24.48 2.82
CA GLN A 31 9.48 -24.81 1.46
C GLN A 31 10.64 -23.89 1.03
N SER A 32 10.56 -22.59 1.37
CA SER A 32 11.65 -21.65 1.14
C SER A 32 12.88 -21.99 1.98
N ALA A 33 12.70 -22.37 3.25
CA ALA A 33 13.79 -22.81 4.11
C ALA A 33 14.50 -24.03 3.52
N LEU A 34 13.73 -25.06 3.14
CA LEU A 34 14.26 -26.28 2.53
C LEU A 34 15.03 -26.00 1.23
N ALA A 35 14.45 -25.16 0.34
CA ALA A 35 15.08 -24.81 -0.93
C ALA A 35 16.42 -24.10 -0.71
N TRP A 36 16.51 -23.17 0.25
CA TRP A 36 17.75 -22.48 0.57
C TRP A 36 18.78 -23.39 1.23
N VAL A 37 18.37 -24.24 2.19
CA VAL A 37 19.26 -25.23 2.81
C VAL A 37 19.82 -26.18 1.77
N ALA A 38 18.98 -26.71 0.90
CA ALA A 38 19.44 -27.58 -0.20
C ALA A 38 20.43 -26.84 -1.14
N SER A 39 20.09 -25.60 -1.52
CA SER A 39 20.95 -24.79 -2.40
C SER A 39 22.33 -24.54 -1.82
N VAL A 40 22.42 -24.15 -0.54
CA VAL A 40 23.72 -23.85 0.12
C VAL A 40 24.53 -25.11 0.41
N MET A 41 23.86 -26.24 0.68
CA MET A 41 24.56 -27.51 0.93
C MET A 41 25.07 -28.18 -0.37
N LEU A 42 24.30 -28.09 -1.46
CA LEU A 42 24.69 -28.64 -2.77
C LEU A 42 25.76 -27.77 -3.47
N LEU A 43 25.69 -26.46 -3.30
CA LEU A 43 26.58 -25.48 -3.92
C LEU A 43 27.16 -24.53 -2.86
N PRO A 44 28.14 -24.98 -2.04
CA PRO A 44 28.57 -24.26 -0.83
C PRO A 44 28.97 -22.79 -1.08
N PHE A 45 29.64 -22.48 -2.19
CA PHE A 45 30.01 -21.08 -2.51
C PHE A 45 28.90 -20.33 -3.24
N LEU A 46 28.39 -20.86 -4.34
CA LEU A 46 27.39 -20.19 -5.16
C LEU A 46 26.05 -20.08 -4.43
N GLY A 47 25.63 -21.14 -3.76
CA GLY A 47 24.40 -21.18 -2.97
C GLY A 47 24.49 -20.22 -1.77
N SER A 48 25.62 -20.20 -1.05
CA SER A 48 25.82 -19.28 0.07
C SER A 48 25.91 -17.83 -0.37
N LEU A 49 26.54 -17.55 -1.50
CA LEU A 49 26.56 -16.21 -2.10
C LEU A 49 25.15 -15.79 -2.50
N ALA A 50 24.42 -16.66 -3.22
CA ALA A 50 23.03 -16.39 -3.62
C ALA A 50 22.13 -16.18 -2.39
N TYR A 51 22.25 -17.02 -1.37
CA TYR A 51 21.52 -16.85 -0.11
C TYR A 51 21.86 -15.53 0.59
N SER A 52 23.14 -15.17 0.64
CA SER A 52 23.59 -13.92 1.25
C SER A 52 23.09 -12.69 0.51
N LEU A 53 22.90 -12.77 -0.81
CA LEU A 53 22.40 -11.66 -1.64
C LEU A 53 20.87 -11.60 -1.67
N PHE A 54 20.20 -12.72 -1.81
CA PHE A 54 18.76 -12.82 -2.09
C PHE A 54 17.96 -13.50 -0.95
N GLY A 55 18.60 -14.35 -0.17
CA GLY A 55 17.94 -15.09 0.90
C GLY A 55 17.80 -14.30 2.20
N ILE A 56 18.74 -13.45 2.55
CA ILE A 56 18.71 -12.65 3.78
C ILE A 56 17.91 -11.38 3.54
N SER A 57 16.79 -11.23 4.25
CA SER A 57 16.01 -9.98 4.23
C SER A 57 16.72 -8.90 5.06
N ARG A 58 17.69 -8.23 4.43
CA ARG A 58 18.41 -7.10 5.06
C ARG A 58 17.52 -5.90 5.33
N ALA A 59 16.41 -5.82 4.60
CA ALA A 59 15.39 -4.82 4.80
C ALA A 59 14.80 -4.92 6.20
N ASP A 60 14.53 -6.13 6.68
CA ASP A 60 13.91 -6.37 7.98
C ASP A 60 14.80 -5.94 9.15
N SER A 61 16.11 -6.17 9.06
CA SER A 61 17.04 -5.87 10.17
C SER A 61 17.41 -4.38 10.27
N LEU A 62 17.52 -3.67 9.15
CA LEU A 62 17.80 -2.24 9.14
C LEU A 62 16.58 -1.43 9.54
N ALA A 63 15.45 -1.82 9.00
CA ALA A 63 14.19 -1.18 9.25
C ALA A 63 13.68 -1.43 10.67
N GLY A 64 13.81 -2.64 11.19
CA GLY A 64 13.50 -2.93 12.60
C GLY A 64 14.24 -2.00 13.54
N ARG A 65 15.54 -1.79 13.35
CA ARG A 65 16.34 -0.86 14.18
C ARG A 65 15.93 0.60 14.05
N LEU A 66 15.69 1.08 12.83
CA LEU A 66 15.31 2.48 12.59
C LEU A 66 13.92 2.80 13.14
N LEU A 67 13.03 1.82 13.16
CA LEU A 67 11.64 2.00 13.63
C LEU A 67 11.48 1.71 15.11
N ASP A 68 12.24 0.81 15.70
CA ASP A 68 12.28 0.65 17.15
C ASP A 68 12.73 1.96 17.83
N GLU A 69 13.66 2.71 17.22
CA GLU A 69 14.02 4.04 17.69
C GLU A 69 12.90 5.07 17.46
N ALA A 70 12.26 5.06 16.30
CA ALA A 70 11.14 5.95 15.98
C ALA A 70 9.90 5.61 16.82
N SER A 71 9.55 4.32 16.96
CA SER A 71 8.41 3.85 17.73
C SER A 71 8.52 4.18 19.22
N ARG A 72 9.69 4.04 19.83
CA ARG A 72 9.89 4.42 21.25
C ARG A 72 9.67 5.91 21.51
N ARG A 73 10.00 6.76 20.55
CA ARG A 73 9.77 8.22 20.64
C ARG A 73 8.31 8.59 20.38
N GLN A 74 7.59 7.76 19.68
CA GLN A 74 6.26 8.04 19.14
C GLN A 74 5.10 7.41 19.93
N ASP A 75 5.36 6.33 20.66
CA ASP A 75 4.34 5.59 21.45
C ASP A 75 3.60 6.51 22.46
N SER A 76 4.27 7.57 22.93
CA SER A 76 3.67 8.58 23.79
C SER A 76 2.75 9.56 23.04
N SER A 77 3.13 9.97 21.83
CA SER A 77 2.33 10.91 21.01
C SER A 77 1.10 10.24 20.43
N ASP A 78 1.21 9.01 19.96
CA ASP A 78 0.09 8.23 19.46
C ASP A 78 -0.96 7.95 20.54
N LYS A 79 -0.53 7.62 21.76
CA LYS A 79 -1.45 7.41 22.90
C LYS A 79 -2.17 8.69 23.32
N VAL A 80 -1.51 9.84 23.26
CA VAL A 80 -2.13 11.14 23.54
C VAL A 80 -3.15 11.49 22.46
N LEU A 81 -2.79 11.30 21.20
CA LEU A 81 -3.70 11.56 20.08
C LEU A 81 -4.87 10.57 20.07
N ASP A 82 -4.62 9.28 20.29
CA ASP A 82 -5.67 8.28 20.40
C ASP A 82 -6.65 8.63 21.55
N ARG A 83 -6.16 9.13 22.69
CA ARG A 83 -7.04 9.61 23.79
C ARG A 83 -7.86 10.84 23.38
N ARG A 84 -7.31 11.75 22.59
CA ARG A 84 -8.03 12.95 22.11
C ARG A 84 -9.06 12.65 21.04
N LEU A 85 -8.72 11.70 20.12
CA LEU A 85 -9.61 11.31 19.02
C LEU A 85 -10.64 10.24 19.46
N ASN A 86 -10.39 9.58 20.58
CA ASN A 86 -11.28 8.62 21.18
C ASN A 86 -12.14 9.34 22.21
N THR A 87 -13.21 9.96 21.78
CA THR A 87 -14.34 10.17 22.67
C THR A 87 -14.89 8.79 22.99
N GLU A 88 -14.64 8.36 24.24
CA GLU A 88 -15.13 7.12 24.77
C GLU A 88 -16.62 7.01 24.52
N GLU A 89 -16.95 5.98 23.80
CA GLU A 89 -18.05 5.07 24.11
C GLU A 89 -17.83 3.91 23.16
N ASP A 90 -17.83 2.70 23.70
CA ASP A 90 -18.10 1.52 22.90
C ASP A 90 -19.43 1.78 22.20
N VAL A 91 -19.35 2.36 21.00
CA VAL A 91 -20.51 2.45 20.12
C VAL A 91 -20.99 1.03 20.04
N VAL A 92 -22.20 0.76 20.58
CA VAL A 92 -22.84 -0.56 20.46
C VAL A 92 -23.04 -0.75 18.96
N LEU A 93 -21.97 -1.28 18.35
CA LEU A 93 -21.97 -1.56 16.92
C LEU A 93 -23.00 -2.65 16.68
N PRO A 94 -23.86 -2.49 15.67
CA PRO A 94 -24.77 -3.55 15.27
C PRO A 94 -23.99 -4.86 15.12
N ARG A 95 -24.59 -6.00 15.50
CA ARG A 95 -23.93 -7.33 15.40
C ARG A 95 -23.36 -7.62 14.01
N GLN A 96 -23.94 -7.02 12.97
CA GLN A 96 -23.46 -7.12 11.59
C GLN A 96 -22.08 -6.45 11.36
N TRP A 97 -21.62 -5.60 12.28
CA TRP A 97 -20.36 -4.89 12.19
C TRP A 97 -19.23 -5.57 12.97
N GLU A 98 -19.34 -6.88 13.18
CA GLU A 98 -18.27 -7.66 13.86
C GLU A 98 -16.89 -7.50 13.22
N ALA A 99 -16.84 -7.24 11.89
CA ALA A 99 -15.60 -6.94 11.18
C ALA A 99 -14.80 -5.78 11.82
N LEU A 100 -15.47 -4.78 12.39
CA LEU A 100 -14.80 -3.65 13.05
C LEU A 100 -14.05 -4.05 14.33
N ARG A 101 -14.47 -5.14 14.98
CA ARG A 101 -13.75 -5.71 16.13
C ARG A 101 -12.40 -6.28 15.72
N VAL A 102 -12.34 -6.88 14.52
CA VAL A 102 -11.08 -7.37 13.94
C VAL A 102 -10.08 -6.23 13.79
N GLY A 103 -10.49 -5.12 13.17
CA GLY A 103 -9.64 -3.97 13.01
C GLY A 103 -9.20 -3.33 14.34
N ARG A 104 -10.08 -3.31 15.38
CA ARG A 104 -9.70 -2.85 16.73
C ARG A 104 -8.67 -3.79 17.37
N ALA A 105 -8.86 -5.10 17.25
CA ALA A 105 -7.94 -6.09 17.82
C ALA A 105 -6.55 -6.01 17.18
N ILE A 106 -6.48 -5.76 15.86
CA ILE A 106 -5.23 -5.64 15.11
C ILE A 106 -4.52 -4.32 15.40
N THR A 107 -5.24 -3.20 15.27
CA THR A 107 -4.64 -1.86 15.33
C THR A 107 -4.54 -1.29 16.74
N GLY A 108 -5.29 -1.84 17.70
CA GLY A 108 -5.48 -1.27 19.02
C GLY A 108 -6.29 0.04 19.03
N ARG A 109 -6.86 0.46 17.89
CA ARG A 109 -7.54 1.75 17.70
C ARG A 109 -9.04 1.57 17.50
N PRO A 110 -9.88 2.37 18.13
CA PRO A 110 -11.33 2.40 17.86
C PRO A 110 -11.63 3.13 16.54
N MET A 111 -12.89 3.05 16.10
CA MET A 111 -13.40 3.85 15.01
C MET A 111 -13.64 5.29 15.49
N MET A 112 -13.23 6.26 14.68
CA MET A 112 -13.52 7.69 14.90
C MET A 112 -14.84 8.04 14.22
N ARG A 113 -15.75 8.68 14.93
CA ARG A 113 -17.02 9.20 14.41
C ARG A 113 -16.85 10.59 13.77
N GLY A 114 -17.90 11.09 13.16
CA GLY A 114 -17.96 12.47 12.70
C GLY A 114 -17.19 12.74 11.41
N ASN A 115 -16.96 11.72 10.57
CA ASN A 115 -16.22 11.92 9.34
C ASN A 115 -17.15 12.05 8.13
N ARG A 116 -16.68 12.74 7.09
CA ARG A 116 -17.28 12.78 5.77
C ARG A 116 -16.26 12.34 4.73
N LEU A 117 -16.68 11.42 3.86
CA LEU A 117 -15.90 10.84 2.78
C LEU A 117 -16.54 11.19 1.44
N GLU A 118 -15.73 11.53 0.46
CA GLU A 118 -16.18 11.84 -0.90
C GLU A 118 -15.32 11.07 -1.91
N LEU A 119 -15.96 10.38 -2.84
CA LEU A 119 -15.31 9.67 -3.95
C LEU A 119 -14.90 10.66 -5.04
N LEU A 120 -13.65 10.64 -5.44
CA LEU A 120 -13.11 11.44 -6.55
C LEU A 120 -12.59 10.52 -7.65
N LYS A 121 -13.24 10.54 -8.82
CA LYS A 121 -12.90 9.69 -9.96
C LYS A 121 -11.79 10.37 -10.77
N ASN A 122 -10.66 9.71 -10.91
CA ASN A 122 -9.50 10.12 -11.71
C ASN A 122 -8.93 11.52 -11.32
N GLY A 123 -7.89 11.94 -12.04
CA GLY A 123 -7.26 13.24 -11.84
C GLY A 123 -8.18 14.42 -12.12
N GLU A 124 -9.17 14.23 -12.99
CA GLU A 124 -10.15 15.25 -13.36
C GLU A 124 -10.94 15.79 -12.16
N GLN A 125 -11.29 14.92 -11.21
CA GLN A 125 -11.98 15.35 -9.99
C GLN A 125 -11.02 15.57 -8.83
N ALA A 126 -10.01 14.72 -8.69
CA ALA A 126 -9.13 14.78 -7.53
C ALA A 126 -8.18 16.00 -7.55
N TYR A 127 -7.54 16.28 -8.67
CA TYR A 127 -6.52 17.34 -8.69
C TYR A 127 -7.06 18.74 -8.47
N PRO A 128 -8.20 19.17 -9.07
CA PRO A 128 -8.79 20.46 -8.74
C PRO A 128 -9.11 20.61 -7.26
N ALA A 129 -9.71 19.58 -6.64
CA ALA A 129 -10.05 19.59 -5.21
C ALA A 129 -8.80 19.64 -4.31
N MET A 130 -7.74 18.90 -4.65
CA MET A 130 -6.47 18.91 -3.94
C MET A 130 -5.77 20.27 -4.06
N LEU A 131 -5.72 20.85 -5.25
CA LEU A 131 -5.11 22.16 -5.50
C LEU A 131 -5.86 23.28 -4.78
N GLU A 132 -7.19 23.20 -4.74
CA GLU A 132 -8.02 24.13 -3.98
C GLU A 132 -7.73 24.05 -2.48
N ALA A 133 -7.61 22.85 -1.93
CA ALA A 133 -7.25 22.67 -0.52
C ALA A 133 -5.88 23.26 -0.18
N ILE A 134 -4.88 23.10 -1.05
CA ILE A 134 -3.55 23.71 -0.87
C ILE A 134 -3.61 25.23 -0.92
N ARG A 135 -4.38 25.81 -1.85
CA ARG A 135 -4.54 27.27 -1.97
C ARG A 135 -5.22 27.88 -0.75
N ASN A 136 -6.16 27.17 -0.16
CA ASN A 136 -6.94 27.62 1.00
C ASN A 136 -6.25 27.35 2.35
N ALA A 137 -5.17 26.57 2.36
CA ALA A 137 -4.42 26.26 3.58
C ALA A 137 -3.80 27.52 4.20
N ARG A 138 -3.87 27.59 5.54
CA ARG A 138 -3.42 28.74 6.36
C ARG A 138 -2.30 28.41 7.33
N ARG A 139 -2.17 27.14 7.76
CA ARG A 139 -1.21 26.74 8.80
C ARG A 139 -0.21 25.70 8.29
N MET A 140 -0.69 24.60 7.71
CA MET A 140 0.17 23.49 7.34
C MET A 140 -0.37 22.76 6.12
N VAL A 141 0.54 22.41 5.19
CA VAL A 141 0.28 21.49 4.08
C VAL A 141 1.28 20.33 4.16
N CYS A 142 0.76 19.12 4.23
CA CYS A 142 1.50 17.87 4.27
C CYS A 142 1.22 17.05 3.00
N LEU A 143 2.23 16.81 2.17
CA LEU A 143 2.08 16.00 0.95
C LEU A 143 3.09 14.86 0.92
N SER A 144 2.60 13.63 0.82
CA SER A 144 3.40 12.43 0.55
C SER A 144 2.96 11.77 -0.73
N THR A 145 3.91 11.42 -1.60
CA THR A 145 3.61 10.74 -2.87
C THR A 145 4.79 9.85 -3.31
N TYR A 146 4.46 8.72 -3.95
CA TYR A 146 5.46 7.83 -4.53
C TYR A 146 6.06 8.41 -5.82
N ILE A 147 5.22 8.99 -6.68
CA ILE A 147 5.64 9.61 -7.94
C ILE A 147 5.13 11.05 -7.99
N PHE A 148 6.04 11.98 -8.30
CA PHE A 148 5.72 13.37 -8.56
C PHE A 148 6.36 13.78 -9.91
N LYS A 149 5.57 13.77 -10.97
CA LYS A 149 6.08 14.06 -12.33
C LYS A 149 6.30 15.55 -12.57
N GLY A 150 7.21 15.87 -13.47
CA GLY A 150 7.47 17.24 -13.93
C GLY A 150 6.62 17.67 -15.13
N ASP A 151 5.45 17.04 -15.32
CA ASP A 151 4.47 17.36 -16.36
C ASP A 151 3.57 18.55 -15.96
N LYS A 152 2.51 18.82 -16.72
CA LYS A 152 1.62 19.96 -16.46
C LYS A 152 0.98 19.90 -15.07
N THR A 153 0.46 18.75 -14.69
CA THR A 153 -0.13 18.52 -13.37
C THR A 153 0.90 18.72 -12.26
N GLY A 154 2.08 18.11 -12.37
CA GLY A 154 3.12 18.25 -11.33
C GLY A 154 3.64 19.68 -11.22
N ARG A 155 3.73 20.43 -12.31
CA ARG A 155 4.06 21.87 -12.24
C ARG A 155 2.98 22.65 -11.51
N ALA A 156 1.69 22.39 -11.77
CA ALA A 156 0.60 23.06 -11.06
C ALA A 156 0.61 22.78 -9.55
N PHE A 157 0.91 21.53 -9.14
CA PHE A 157 1.09 21.22 -7.71
C PHE A 157 2.33 21.91 -7.13
N ALA A 158 3.46 21.93 -7.85
CA ALA A 158 4.67 22.61 -7.38
C ALA A 158 4.42 24.13 -7.19
N GLU A 159 3.71 24.76 -8.11
CA GLU A 159 3.29 26.16 -8.00
C GLU A 159 2.46 26.39 -6.75
N ALA A 160 1.37 25.63 -6.59
CA ALA A 160 0.47 25.80 -5.43
C ALA A 160 1.17 25.57 -4.07
N LEU A 161 2.09 24.60 -3.98
CA LEU A 161 2.89 24.36 -2.78
C LEU A 161 3.86 25.50 -2.49
N GLY A 162 4.52 26.03 -3.54
CA GLY A 162 5.39 27.18 -3.41
C GLY A 162 4.64 28.43 -2.96
N ASP A 163 3.51 28.74 -3.60
CA ASP A 163 2.64 29.87 -3.23
C ASP A 163 2.15 29.75 -1.78
N ALA A 164 1.80 28.54 -1.33
CA ALA A 164 1.43 28.32 0.06
C ALA A 164 2.58 28.61 1.04
N ALA A 165 3.81 28.16 0.71
CA ALA A 165 4.98 28.44 1.54
C ALA A 165 5.32 29.95 1.57
N GLU A 166 5.22 30.64 0.45
CA GLU A 166 5.42 32.11 0.36
C GLU A 166 4.36 32.90 1.16
N ARG A 167 3.16 32.34 1.35
CA ARG A 167 2.15 32.90 2.28
C ARG A 167 2.46 32.64 3.76
N GLY A 168 3.55 31.92 4.07
CA GLY A 168 3.93 31.56 5.45
C GLY A 168 3.35 30.25 5.98
N VAL A 169 2.71 29.44 5.11
CA VAL A 169 2.20 28.12 5.48
C VAL A 169 3.37 27.14 5.66
N ASP A 170 3.36 26.29 6.70
CA ASP A 170 4.35 25.23 6.87
C ASP A 170 4.09 24.10 5.85
N VAL A 171 4.78 24.15 4.71
CA VAL A 171 4.63 23.17 3.64
C VAL A 171 5.71 22.11 3.73
N ARG A 172 5.28 20.85 3.89
CA ARG A 172 6.15 19.67 3.97
C ARG A 172 5.82 18.68 2.89
N LEU A 173 6.86 18.26 2.14
CA LEU A 173 6.75 17.31 1.03
C LEU A 173 7.67 16.11 1.26
N ILE A 174 7.08 14.91 1.23
CA ILE A 174 7.82 13.64 1.18
C ILE A 174 7.65 13.04 -0.22
N VAL A 175 8.77 12.78 -0.91
CA VAL A 175 8.80 12.04 -2.17
C VAL A 175 9.56 10.75 -1.95
N ASP A 176 9.07 9.61 -2.47
CA ASP A 176 9.80 8.36 -2.38
C ASP A 176 11.14 8.45 -3.11
N GLY A 177 12.21 7.93 -2.49
CA GLY A 177 13.56 8.05 -3.03
C GLY A 177 13.78 7.29 -4.34
N PHE A 178 13.08 6.16 -4.53
CA PHE A 178 13.17 5.34 -5.75
C PHE A 178 12.14 5.82 -6.79
N GLY A 179 10.88 5.96 -6.39
CA GLY A 179 9.81 6.44 -7.26
C GLY A 179 10.10 7.84 -7.80
N GLY A 180 10.56 8.75 -6.94
CA GLY A 180 10.96 10.10 -7.33
C GLY A 180 12.18 10.15 -8.25
N LEU A 181 13.15 9.24 -8.12
CA LEU A 181 14.33 9.22 -8.98
C LEU A 181 14.05 8.64 -10.37
N ILE A 182 13.32 7.53 -10.44
CA ILE A 182 13.11 6.79 -11.70
C ILE A 182 11.98 7.39 -12.54
N TYR A 183 10.86 7.74 -11.91
CA TYR A 183 9.64 8.14 -12.63
C TYR A 183 9.47 9.66 -12.77
N SER A 184 10.40 10.46 -12.22
CA SER A 184 10.29 11.93 -12.22
C SER A 184 11.50 12.59 -12.87
N LEU A 185 11.50 12.64 -14.20
CA LEU A 185 12.64 13.13 -15.00
C LEU A 185 13.05 14.59 -14.67
N HIS A 186 12.12 15.49 -14.39
CA HIS A 186 12.38 16.92 -14.19
C HIS A 186 12.39 17.36 -12.72
N LYS A 187 12.18 16.46 -11.75
CA LYS A 187 12.26 16.67 -10.29
C LYS A 187 11.74 18.05 -9.85
N PRO A 188 10.46 18.38 -10.07
CA PRO A 188 9.93 19.73 -9.83
C PRO A 188 10.11 20.19 -8.37
N TRP A 189 10.16 19.26 -7.43
CA TRP A 189 10.37 19.54 -6.00
C TRP A 189 11.75 20.11 -5.65
N ARG A 190 12.77 20.01 -6.52
CA ARG A 190 14.10 20.56 -6.23
C ARG A 190 14.09 22.09 -6.12
N ARG A 191 13.21 22.75 -6.88
CA ARG A 191 13.06 24.22 -6.86
C ARG A 191 12.19 24.69 -5.71
N LEU A 192 11.41 23.80 -5.10
CA LEU A 192 10.47 24.13 -4.02
C LEU A 192 11.19 24.55 -2.73
N ALA A 193 12.37 24.00 -2.45
CA ALA A 193 13.16 24.38 -1.27
C ALA A 193 13.55 25.86 -1.30
N ALA A 194 13.84 26.43 -2.47
CA ALA A 194 14.13 27.86 -2.64
C ALA A 194 12.91 28.76 -2.38
N ARG A 195 11.70 28.21 -2.45
CA ARG A 195 10.42 28.88 -2.15
C ARG A 195 9.92 28.63 -0.73
N GLY A 196 10.76 28.05 0.17
CA GLY A 196 10.42 27.79 1.55
C GLY A 196 9.72 26.47 1.85
N VAL A 197 9.50 25.60 0.85
CA VAL A 197 8.92 24.27 1.06
C VAL A 197 9.98 23.33 1.64
N LYS A 198 9.63 22.67 2.75
CA LYS A 198 10.48 21.62 3.36
C LYS A 198 10.32 20.32 2.60
N VAL A 199 11.37 19.87 1.91
CA VAL A 199 11.34 18.66 1.07
C VAL A 199 12.23 17.57 1.68
N GLN A 200 11.71 16.36 1.81
CA GLN A 200 12.45 15.17 2.23
C GLN A 200 12.25 14.03 1.23
N MET A 201 13.32 13.24 1.05
CA MET A 201 13.25 12.01 0.26
C MET A 201 13.18 10.79 1.17
N PHE A 202 12.18 9.94 0.96
CA PHE A 202 12.01 8.72 1.73
C PHE A 202 13.01 7.65 1.26
N LEU A 203 13.94 7.24 2.14
CA LEU A 203 14.97 6.22 1.92
C LEU A 203 15.59 6.31 0.50
N PRO A 204 16.29 7.41 0.16
CA PRO A 204 16.94 7.53 -1.14
C PRO A 204 18.03 6.45 -1.27
N PRO A 205 18.23 5.89 -2.48
CA PRO A 205 19.30 4.92 -2.71
C PRO A 205 20.65 5.57 -2.42
N ARG A 206 21.52 4.85 -1.70
CA ARG A 206 22.88 5.29 -1.36
C ARG A 206 23.89 4.32 -1.94
N LEU A 207 24.97 4.85 -2.50
CA LEU A 207 26.07 4.05 -3.04
C LEU A 207 27.05 3.60 -1.92
N TRP A 208 27.20 4.42 -0.86
CA TRP A 208 28.09 4.11 0.25
C TRP A 208 27.55 4.62 1.60
N PRO A 209 27.46 3.75 2.64
CA PRO A 209 27.40 2.30 2.51
C PRO A 209 26.24 1.90 1.61
N PRO A 210 26.39 0.83 0.78
CA PRO A 210 25.37 0.50 -0.21
C PRO A 210 24.04 0.16 0.46
N MET A 211 23.04 0.99 0.21
CA MET A 211 21.67 0.82 0.69
C MET A 211 20.73 0.84 -0.51
N PHE A 212 20.54 -0.32 -1.10
CA PHE A 212 19.56 -0.54 -2.16
C PHE A 212 18.26 -1.03 -1.50
N ALA A 213 17.61 -0.13 -0.75
CA ALA A 213 16.32 -0.44 -0.13
C ALA A 213 15.21 -0.47 -1.20
N ILE A 214 15.32 -1.37 -2.19
CA ILE A 214 14.33 -1.54 -3.26
C ILE A 214 12.97 -1.95 -2.69
N ASN A 215 12.96 -2.65 -1.56
CA ASN A 215 11.78 -3.27 -0.96
C ASN A 215 11.19 -2.48 0.22
N LEU A 216 11.67 -1.29 0.51
CA LEU A 216 11.18 -0.47 1.62
C LEU A 216 10.83 0.90 1.09
N ARG A 217 9.64 1.01 0.49
CA ARG A 217 9.21 2.24 -0.17
C ARG A 217 7.99 2.82 0.53
N THR A 218 7.92 4.15 0.59
CA THR A 218 6.65 4.77 0.95
C THR A 218 5.72 4.74 -0.25
N HIS A 219 4.68 3.93 -0.13
CA HIS A 219 3.63 3.89 -1.14
C HIS A 219 2.39 4.68 -0.70
N ARG A 220 2.46 5.33 0.45
CA ARG A 220 1.41 6.21 0.97
C ARG A 220 1.24 7.43 0.09
N LYS A 221 0.00 7.78 -0.22
CA LYS A 221 -0.38 8.99 -0.94
C LYS A 221 -1.33 9.75 -0.04
N VAL A 222 -0.83 10.81 0.55
CA VAL A 222 -1.56 11.63 1.51
C VAL A 222 -1.30 13.09 1.20
N LEU A 223 -2.36 13.85 1.00
CA LEU A 223 -2.35 15.30 1.12
C LEU A 223 -3.22 15.66 2.32
N ALA A 224 -2.71 16.45 3.25
CA ALA A 224 -3.49 16.98 4.37
C ALA A 224 -3.22 18.47 4.52
N CYS A 225 -4.29 19.25 4.67
CA CYS A 225 -4.26 20.70 4.81
C CYS A 225 -4.94 21.09 6.14
N ASP A 226 -4.19 21.72 7.03
CA ASP A 226 -4.63 22.28 8.31
C ASP A 226 -5.28 21.27 9.28
N GLY A 227 -5.25 19.97 8.98
CA GLY A 227 -6.00 18.92 9.69
C GLY A 227 -7.51 18.90 9.39
N ASN A 228 -8.01 19.83 8.56
CA ASN A 228 -9.43 19.98 8.27
C ASN A 228 -9.87 19.14 7.06
N VAL A 229 -9.00 19.04 6.06
CA VAL A 229 -9.23 18.26 4.86
C VAL A 229 -8.00 17.44 4.51
N ALA A 230 -8.23 16.20 4.14
CA ALA A 230 -7.17 15.34 3.64
C ALA A 230 -7.64 14.53 2.42
N PHE A 231 -6.66 14.05 1.66
CA PHE A 231 -6.88 13.23 0.47
C PHE A 231 -5.99 12.00 0.55
N THR A 232 -6.55 10.83 0.20
CA THR A 232 -5.78 9.58 0.12
C THR A 232 -6.37 8.64 -0.93
N GLY A 233 -5.62 7.62 -1.34
CA GLY A 233 -6.02 6.65 -2.35
C GLY A 233 -4.84 6.14 -3.18
N GLY A 234 -5.12 5.68 -4.41
CA GLY A 234 -4.10 5.09 -5.28
C GLY A 234 -3.30 6.09 -6.11
N MET A 235 -3.76 7.34 -6.27
CA MET A 235 -3.24 8.29 -7.26
C MET A 235 -1.92 8.94 -6.85
N ASN A 236 -0.99 8.97 -7.79
CA ASN A 236 0.22 9.79 -7.74
C ASN A 236 -0.02 11.17 -8.39
N ILE A 237 0.99 12.03 -8.48
CA ILE A 237 0.88 13.34 -9.10
C ILE A 237 1.47 13.29 -10.51
N GLY A 238 0.62 13.53 -11.52
CA GLY A 238 1.02 13.56 -12.92
C GLY A 238 -0.14 13.43 -13.90
N ASP A 239 0.08 13.89 -15.14
CA ASP A 239 -0.93 13.91 -16.21
C ASP A 239 -1.47 12.54 -16.60
N HIS A 240 -0.81 11.45 -16.20
CA HIS A 240 -1.24 10.09 -16.53
C HIS A 240 -2.57 9.70 -15.85
N HIS A 241 -2.98 10.36 -14.78
CA HIS A 241 -4.28 10.17 -14.15
C HIS A 241 -5.40 11.05 -14.75
N LEU A 242 -5.09 11.90 -15.72
CA LEU A 242 -6.09 12.64 -16.50
C LEU A 242 -6.49 11.77 -17.69
N VAL A 243 -7.54 10.96 -17.50
CA VAL A 243 -7.96 9.95 -18.49
C VAL A 243 -8.64 10.54 -19.73
N SER A 244 -9.16 11.76 -19.61
CA SER A 244 -9.74 12.51 -20.72
C SER A 244 -8.70 13.05 -21.71
N LEU A 245 -7.42 13.18 -21.30
CA LEU A 245 -6.37 13.64 -22.18
C LEU A 245 -5.96 12.54 -23.17
N PRO A 246 -5.67 12.89 -24.44
CA PRO A 246 -5.21 11.93 -25.43
C PRO A 246 -3.81 11.38 -25.04
N GLY A 247 -3.46 10.20 -25.55
CA GLY A 247 -2.13 9.59 -25.40
C GLY A 247 -2.15 8.25 -24.67
N HIS A 248 -0.99 7.57 -24.75
CA HIS A 248 -0.78 6.27 -24.13
C HIS A 248 -0.40 6.38 -22.64
N GLY A 249 -0.58 5.29 -21.88
CA GLY A 249 -0.15 5.21 -20.50
C GLY A 249 -1.07 5.96 -19.51
N ARG A 250 -2.33 6.20 -19.90
CA ARG A 250 -3.35 6.73 -18.97
C ARG A 250 -3.69 5.71 -17.92
N VAL A 251 -3.96 6.20 -16.70
CA VAL A 251 -4.23 5.40 -15.52
C VAL A 251 -5.55 5.84 -14.92
N GLN A 252 -6.52 4.95 -14.95
CA GLN A 252 -7.79 5.13 -14.26
C GLN A 252 -7.63 4.77 -12.79
N ASP A 253 -8.04 5.64 -11.89
CA ASP A 253 -7.96 5.42 -10.44
C ASP A 253 -9.03 6.22 -9.71
N ILE A 254 -9.22 5.94 -8.44
CA ILE A 254 -10.05 6.74 -7.54
C ILE A 254 -9.23 7.30 -6.40
N HIS A 255 -9.64 8.44 -5.90
CA HIS A 255 -9.07 9.11 -4.75
C HIS A 255 -10.20 9.54 -3.82
N PHE A 256 -9.88 9.85 -2.59
CA PHE A 256 -10.89 10.15 -1.58
C PHE A 256 -10.56 11.44 -0.89
N ARG A 257 -11.55 12.34 -0.79
CA ARG A 257 -11.50 13.49 0.10
C ARG A 257 -12.08 13.08 1.44
N CYS A 258 -11.37 13.39 2.50
CA CYS A 258 -11.69 13.06 3.87
C CYS A 258 -11.75 14.34 4.71
N THR A 259 -12.82 14.55 5.44
CA THR A 259 -12.97 15.66 6.42
C THR A 259 -13.45 15.11 7.76
N GLY A 260 -13.23 15.84 8.83
CA GLY A 260 -13.50 15.37 10.19
C GLY A 260 -12.26 14.77 10.86
N PRO A 261 -12.43 14.04 11.96
CA PRO A 261 -11.33 13.46 12.75
C PRO A 261 -10.33 12.62 11.93
N VAL A 262 -10.80 11.96 10.87
CA VAL A 262 -9.92 11.18 9.97
C VAL A 262 -8.90 12.06 9.22
N ALA A 263 -9.24 13.33 8.92
CA ALA A 263 -8.31 14.25 8.26
C ALA A 263 -7.15 14.63 9.20
N VAL A 264 -7.44 14.91 10.48
CA VAL A 264 -6.43 15.10 11.51
C VAL A 264 -5.52 13.87 11.60
N ARG A 265 -6.11 12.68 11.63
CA ARG A 265 -5.34 11.44 11.73
C ARG A 265 -4.46 11.15 10.51
N LEU A 266 -4.92 11.51 9.30
CA LEU A 266 -4.12 11.43 8.07
C LEU A 266 -2.93 12.41 8.12
N GLN A 267 -3.12 13.63 8.65
CA GLN A 267 -2.04 14.59 8.88
C GLN A 267 -1.03 14.03 9.88
N GLU A 268 -1.47 13.46 10.99
CA GLU A 268 -0.59 12.83 11.98
C GLU A 268 0.20 11.66 11.38
N ALA A 269 -0.44 10.82 10.58
CA ALA A 269 0.25 9.74 9.88
C ALA A 269 1.38 10.26 8.97
N PHE A 270 1.17 11.40 8.29
CA PHE A 270 2.23 12.06 7.55
C PHE A 270 3.34 12.60 8.47
N LEU A 271 2.99 13.23 9.60
CA LEU A 271 3.96 13.77 10.54
C LEU A 271 4.83 12.67 11.16
N MET A 272 4.29 11.47 11.34
CA MET A 272 5.04 10.28 11.73
C MET A 272 6.12 9.92 10.68
N ASP A 273 5.71 9.84 9.41
CA ASP A 273 6.65 9.59 8.32
C ASP A 273 7.69 10.72 8.19
N TRP A 274 7.27 11.97 8.44
CA TRP A 274 8.16 13.12 8.44
C TRP A 274 9.22 13.04 9.52
N ALA A 275 8.85 12.71 10.76
CA ALA A 275 9.78 12.51 11.86
C ALA A 275 10.80 11.39 11.57
N PHE A 276 10.34 10.30 10.93
CA PHE A 276 11.19 9.20 10.50
C PHE A 276 12.24 9.64 9.47
N VAL A 277 11.85 10.36 8.42
CA VAL A 277 12.77 10.74 7.34
C VAL A 277 13.67 11.92 7.70
N SER A 278 13.15 12.89 8.47
CA SER A 278 13.92 14.06 8.91
C SER A 278 14.85 13.77 10.08
N LYS A 279 14.59 12.69 10.82
CA LYS A 279 15.23 12.34 12.10
C LYS A 279 15.08 13.40 13.19
N LEU A 280 14.15 14.30 13.01
CA LEU A 280 13.83 15.38 13.98
C LEU A 280 12.52 15.04 14.68
N PRO A 281 12.42 15.30 15.99
CA PRO A 281 11.15 15.22 16.71
C PRO A 281 10.13 16.14 16.03
N THR A 282 8.96 15.61 15.73
CA THR A 282 7.90 16.38 15.12
C THR A 282 6.72 16.38 16.10
N PRO A 283 6.34 17.55 16.63
CA PRO A 283 5.21 17.63 17.53
C PRO A 283 3.91 17.27 16.77
N PRO A 284 2.90 16.77 17.49
CA PRO A 284 1.56 16.61 16.93
C PRO A 284 1.05 17.91 16.32
N SER A 285 0.11 17.83 15.40
CA SER A 285 -0.45 19.00 14.70
C SER A 285 -1.12 20.02 15.65
N GLY A 286 -1.55 19.55 16.81
CA GLY A 286 -2.30 20.37 17.77
C GLY A 286 -3.68 20.79 17.27
N VAL A 287 -4.17 20.15 16.19
CA VAL A 287 -5.50 20.42 15.64
C VAL A 287 -6.53 19.64 16.44
N GLU A 288 -7.52 20.32 16.96
CA GLU A 288 -8.70 19.66 17.54
C GLU A 288 -9.60 19.18 16.40
N PRO A 289 -10.05 17.92 16.44
CA PRO A 289 -10.90 17.37 15.40
C PRO A 289 -12.31 17.94 15.47
N GLU A 290 -12.83 18.41 14.35
CA GLU A 290 -14.22 18.85 14.21
C GLU A 290 -15.03 17.80 13.45
N GLU A 291 -16.27 17.54 13.89
CA GLU A 291 -17.17 16.64 13.15
C GLU A 291 -17.62 17.29 11.84
N ALA A 292 -17.59 16.50 10.74
CA ALA A 292 -17.93 16.93 9.40
C ALA A 292 -19.03 16.09 8.74
N GLY A 293 -19.40 14.98 9.37
CA GLY A 293 -20.37 14.01 8.83
C GLY A 293 -20.67 12.88 9.81
N HIS A 294 -21.08 11.74 9.30
CA HIS A 294 -21.56 10.61 10.10
C HIS A 294 -20.74 9.32 9.90
N SER A 295 -19.81 9.31 8.95
CA SER A 295 -19.00 8.11 8.69
C SER A 295 -18.11 7.75 9.88
N HIS A 296 -17.97 6.47 10.15
CA HIS A 296 -17.02 5.93 11.12
C HIS A 296 -15.76 5.49 10.37
N CYS A 297 -14.59 6.01 10.76
CA CYS A 297 -13.34 5.76 10.08
C CYS A 297 -12.24 5.31 11.05
N ARG A 298 -11.33 4.46 10.56
CA ARG A 298 -10.08 4.11 11.23
C ARG A 298 -8.95 4.03 10.21
N LEU A 299 -7.77 4.52 10.56
CA LEU A 299 -6.58 4.33 9.73
C LEU A 299 -5.90 3.01 10.10
N VAL A 300 -5.51 2.29 9.06
CA VAL A 300 -4.71 1.06 9.16
C VAL A 300 -3.45 1.27 8.34
N PHE A 301 -2.30 1.11 8.97
CA PHE A 301 -1.04 1.31 8.28
C PHE A 301 -0.24 0.02 8.29
N ASP A 302 0.48 -0.21 7.20
CA ASP A 302 1.62 -1.11 7.18
C ASP A 302 2.91 -0.31 7.09
N GLY A 303 3.90 -0.81 7.75
CA GLY A 303 5.24 -0.24 7.81
C GLY A 303 6.14 -1.25 8.48
N LEU A 304 7.32 -0.81 8.88
CA LEU A 304 8.27 -1.65 9.58
C LEU A 304 8.04 -1.53 11.09
N GLY A 305 8.24 -2.59 11.86
CA GLY A 305 8.10 -2.63 13.30
C GLY A 305 6.87 -3.42 13.77
N ARG A 306 6.18 -2.93 14.82
CA ARG A 306 5.00 -3.61 15.40
C ARG A 306 3.77 -3.63 14.49
N GLN A 307 3.68 -2.71 13.53
CA GLN A 307 2.57 -2.58 12.59
C GLN A 307 2.90 -3.27 11.25
N ARG A 308 3.41 -4.48 11.32
CA ARG A 308 3.62 -5.32 10.14
C ARG A 308 2.41 -6.19 9.93
N GLU A 309 1.98 -6.27 8.69
CA GLU A 309 0.92 -7.18 8.27
C GLU A 309 -0.49 -6.77 8.80
N ASP A 310 -0.67 -5.57 9.39
CA ASP A 310 -1.96 -5.13 9.90
C ASP A 310 -3.02 -5.09 8.79
N ILE A 311 -2.66 -4.56 7.61
CA ILE A 311 -3.57 -4.53 6.44
C ILE A 311 -3.87 -5.95 5.97
N HIS A 312 -2.88 -6.83 5.90
CA HIS A 312 -3.08 -8.23 5.51
C HIS A 312 -4.02 -8.97 6.47
N GLN A 313 -3.78 -8.84 7.79
CA GLN A 313 -4.60 -9.47 8.80
C GLN A 313 -6.03 -8.91 8.78
N LEU A 314 -6.18 -7.60 8.60
CA LEU A 314 -7.48 -6.94 8.47
C LEU A 314 -8.25 -7.47 7.26
N LEU A 315 -7.60 -7.54 6.09
CA LEU A 315 -8.22 -8.10 4.88
C LEU A 315 -8.74 -9.52 5.11
N CYS A 316 -7.92 -10.39 5.72
CA CYS A 316 -8.33 -11.76 6.04
C CYS A 316 -9.52 -11.79 6.99
N GLY A 317 -9.49 -11.01 8.06
CA GLY A 317 -10.56 -11.00 9.06
C GLY A 317 -11.87 -10.42 8.53
N VAL A 318 -11.79 -9.31 7.78
CA VAL A 318 -12.98 -8.65 7.21
C VAL A 318 -13.63 -9.53 6.13
N ILE A 319 -12.86 -10.16 5.25
CA ILE A 319 -13.39 -11.11 4.24
C ILE A 319 -14.01 -12.33 4.93
N SER A 320 -13.40 -12.79 6.03
CA SER A 320 -13.95 -13.91 6.81
C SER A 320 -15.29 -13.58 7.51
N SER A 321 -15.54 -12.30 7.79
CA SER A 321 -16.80 -11.84 8.40
C SER A 321 -17.92 -11.54 7.38
N ALA A 322 -17.59 -11.50 6.09
CA ALA A 322 -18.55 -11.20 5.02
C ALA A 322 -19.72 -12.19 4.99
N ARG A 323 -20.93 -11.67 4.74
CA ARG A 323 -22.17 -12.47 4.75
C ARG A 323 -22.84 -12.58 3.38
N ARG A 324 -22.70 -11.56 2.53
CA ARG A 324 -23.39 -11.49 1.24
C ARG A 324 -22.46 -11.28 0.06
N ARG A 325 -21.60 -10.28 0.14
CA ARG A 325 -20.75 -9.89 -0.98
C ARG A 325 -19.40 -9.35 -0.53
N VAL A 326 -18.38 -9.70 -1.30
CA VAL A 326 -17.04 -9.10 -1.25
C VAL A 326 -16.71 -8.60 -2.66
N THR A 327 -16.36 -7.33 -2.80
CA THR A 327 -15.93 -6.76 -4.08
C THR A 327 -14.54 -6.12 -3.92
N ILE A 328 -13.57 -6.57 -4.71
CA ILE A 328 -12.18 -6.15 -4.60
C ILE A 328 -11.70 -5.56 -5.91
N PHE A 329 -11.12 -4.37 -5.84
CA PHE A 329 -10.33 -3.76 -6.92
C PHE A 329 -8.86 -3.77 -6.54
N THR A 330 -8.02 -4.26 -7.40
CA THR A 330 -6.57 -4.15 -7.23
C THR A 330 -5.84 -4.24 -8.58
N PRO A 331 -4.82 -3.40 -8.81
CA PRO A 331 -4.03 -3.49 -10.05
C PRO A 331 -3.11 -4.71 -10.07
N TYR A 332 -2.64 -5.15 -8.90
CA TYR A 332 -1.74 -6.27 -8.73
C TYR A 332 -2.35 -7.28 -7.78
N PHE A 333 -2.47 -8.53 -8.25
CA PHE A 333 -3.17 -9.58 -7.52
C PHE A 333 -2.28 -10.82 -7.40
N ILE A 334 -1.50 -10.87 -6.35
CA ILE A 334 -0.66 -12.00 -5.93
C ILE A 334 -0.97 -12.25 -4.45
N PRO A 335 -2.15 -12.76 -4.14
CA PRO A 335 -2.60 -12.89 -2.76
C PRO A 335 -1.78 -13.94 -1.99
N PRO A 336 -1.38 -13.66 -0.73
CA PRO A 336 -0.86 -14.67 0.18
C PRO A 336 -1.83 -15.84 0.36
N ARG A 337 -1.33 -16.96 0.89
CA ARG A 337 -2.14 -18.18 1.08
C ARG A 337 -3.34 -17.96 1.99
N GLU A 338 -3.14 -17.22 3.08
CA GLU A 338 -4.15 -16.88 4.08
C GLU A 338 -5.29 -16.08 3.45
N LEU A 339 -4.95 -15.06 2.66
CA LEU A 339 -5.93 -14.24 1.95
C LEU A 339 -6.67 -15.05 0.88
N SER A 340 -5.96 -15.89 0.14
CA SER A 340 -6.57 -16.83 -0.83
C SER A 340 -7.53 -17.80 -0.12
N GLY A 341 -7.15 -18.32 1.05
CA GLY A 341 -7.98 -19.16 1.90
C GLY A 341 -9.25 -18.45 2.38
N ALA A 342 -9.13 -17.20 2.84
CA ALA A 342 -10.26 -16.39 3.27
C ALA A 342 -11.28 -16.16 2.13
N LEU A 343 -10.80 -15.86 0.91
CA LEU A 343 -11.64 -15.69 -0.28
C LEU A 343 -12.41 -16.97 -0.63
N VAL A 344 -11.72 -18.11 -0.63
CA VAL A 344 -12.34 -19.42 -0.90
C VAL A 344 -13.36 -19.77 0.17
N ALA A 345 -13.01 -19.60 1.47
CA ALA A 345 -13.92 -19.84 2.57
C ALA A 345 -15.17 -18.95 2.51
N ALA A 346 -15.04 -17.69 2.07
CA ALA A 346 -16.18 -16.80 1.85
C ALA A 346 -17.12 -17.38 0.77
N VAL A 347 -16.58 -17.80 -0.39
CA VAL A 347 -17.39 -18.44 -1.45
C VAL A 347 -18.08 -19.70 -0.94
N GLN A 348 -17.40 -20.55 -0.18
CA GLN A 348 -17.98 -21.79 0.39
C GLN A 348 -19.12 -21.52 1.39
N ARG A 349 -19.12 -20.34 2.04
CA ARG A 349 -20.25 -19.88 2.87
C ARG A 349 -21.40 -19.27 2.06
N GLY A 350 -21.30 -19.25 0.71
CA GLY A 350 -22.31 -18.64 -0.18
C GLY A 350 -22.12 -17.14 -0.42
N VAL A 351 -21.02 -16.55 0.03
CA VAL A 351 -20.70 -15.14 -0.24
C VAL A 351 -20.30 -14.96 -1.69
N CYS A 352 -20.88 -13.95 -2.34
CA CYS A 352 -20.52 -13.57 -3.71
C CYS A 352 -19.20 -12.80 -3.70
N VAL A 353 -18.13 -13.35 -4.26
CA VAL A 353 -16.80 -12.73 -4.29
C VAL A 353 -16.45 -12.31 -5.71
N ASP A 354 -16.30 -10.99 -5.93
CA ASP A 354 -15.89 -10.35 -7.17
C ASP A 354 -14.49 -9.74 -7.03
N ILE A 355 -13.57 -10.11 -7.93
CA ILE A 355 -12.24 -9.50 -8.01
C ILE A 355 -12.10 -8.83 -9.36
N ILE A 356 -11.90 -7.51 -9.36
CA ILE A 356 -11.79 -6.66 -10.55
C ILE A 356 -10.32 -6.28 -10.75
N LEU A 357 -9.77 -6.71 -11.87
CA LEU A 357 -8.37 -6.55 -12.27
C LEU A 357 -8.29 -5.78 -13.59
N PRO A 358 -7.19 -5.07 -13.88
CA PRO A 358 -7.01 -4.46 -15.19
C PRO A 358 -6.81 -5.52 -16.27
N ALA A 359 -7.51 -5.39 -17.40
CA ALA A 359 -7.33 -6.28 -18.56
C ALA A 359 -5.91 -6.16 -19.14
N LYS A 360 -5.31 -4.96 -19.06
CA LYS A 360 -3.93 -4.69 -19.47
C LYS A 360 -3.17 -4.11 -18.29
N ASN A 361 -2.15 -4.82 -17.83
CA ASN A 361 -1.31 -4.38 -16.72
C ASN A 361 -0.05 -3.65 -17.23
N ASN A 362 0.45 -2.69 -16.48
CA ASN A 362 1.70 -1.99 -16.75
C ASN A 362 2.94 -2.81 -16.38
N LEU A 363 2.80 -3.79 -15.46
CA LEU A 363 3.83 -4.73 -15.07
C LEU A 363 3.52 -6.11 -15.67
N PHE A 364 4.10 -6.36 -16.82
CA PHE A 364 3.85 -7.55 -17.61
C PHE A 364 4.04 -8.85 -16.81
N TYR A 365 5.15 -8.98 -16.07
CA TYR A 365 5.44 -10.18 -15.29
C TYR A 365 4.46 -10.39 -14.12
N VAL A 366 3.97 -9.32 -13.49
CA VAL A 366 2.96 -9.38 -12.43
C VAL A 366 1.63 -9.89 -12.98
N HIS A 367 1.24 -9.42 -14.17
CA HIS A 367 0.03 -9.90 -14.83
C HIS A 367 0.08 -11.41 -15.09
N HIS A 368 1.20 -11.91 -15.62
CA HIS A 368 1.38 -13.34 -15.88
C HIS A 368 1.43 -14.16 -14.59
N ALA A 369 2.18 -13.73 -13.59
CA ALA A 369 2.24 -14.39 -12.29
C ALA A 369 0.86 -14.49 -11.62
N SER A 370 0.07 -13.42 -11.71
CA SER A 370 -1.28 -13.33 -11.16
C SER A 370 -2.25 -14.35 -11.76
N ARG A 371 -2.12 -14.68 -13.04
CA ARG A 371 -3.02 -15.64 -13.75
C ARG A 371 -3.07 -17.02 -13.09
N ARG A 372 -1.98 -17.46 -12.47
CA ARG A 372 -1.96 -18.75 -11.75
C ARG A 372 -2.90 -18.72 -10.55
N TYR A 373 -2.90 -17.63 -9.76
CA TYR A 373 -3.83 -17.45 -8.65
C TYR A 373 -5.27 -17.29 -9.14
N GLN A 374 -5.48 -16.47 -10.16
CA GLN A 374 -6.80 -16.24 -10.76
C GLN A 374 -7.44 -17.56 -11.21
N ARG A 375 -6.69 -18.41 -11.93
CA ARG A 375 -7.19 -19.72 -12.39
C ARG A 375 -7.58 -20.60 -11.22
N GLN A 376 -6.77 -20.66 -10.16
CA GLN A 376 -7.06 -21.47 -8.99
C GLN A 376 -8.32 -20.97 -8.28
N LEU A 377 -8.43 -19.68 -8.03
CA LEU A 377 -9.55 -19.07 -7.32
C LEU A 377 -10.85 -19.13 -8.15
N ALA A 378 -10.76 -18.95 -9.48
CA ALA A 378 -11.92 -19.10 -10.37
C ALA A 378 -12.51 -20.51 -10.33
N LYS A 379 -11.67 -21.57 -10.25
CA LYS A 379 -12.11 -22.95 -10.07
C LYS A 379 -12.82 -23.17 -8.73
N MET A 380 -12.50 -22.37 -7.72
CA MET A 380 -13.12 -22.43 -6.40
C MET A 380 -14.35 -21.52 -6.28
N GLY A 381 -14.80 -20.89 -7.38
CA GLY A 381 -16.01 -20.10 -7.46
C GLY A 381 -15.85 -18.59 -7.27
N VAL A 382 -14.62 -18.09 -7.06
CA VAL A 382 -14.35 -16.65 -7.07
C VAL A 382 -14.53 -16.10 -8.48
N ARG A 383 -15.26 -14.99 -8.61
CA ARG A 383 -15.53 -14.36 -9.91
C ARG A 383 -14.44 -13.33 -10.23
N ILE A 384 -13.70 -13.58 -11.31
CA ILE A 384 -12.62 -12.70 -11.77
C ILE A 384 -13.13 -11.87 -12.95
N TRP A 385 -12.90 -10.57 -12.90
CA TRP A 385 -13.32 -9.61 -13.90
C TRP A 385 -12.14 -8.80 -14.43
N TYR A 386 -12.10 -8.61 -15.73
CA TYR A 386 -11.11 -7.78 -16.40
C TYR A 386 -11.74 -6.45 -16.82
N GLN A 387 -11.34 -5.38 -16.13
CA GLN A 387 -11.71 -4.01 -16.46
C GLN A 387 -10.96 -3.56 -17.74
N PRO A 388 -11.69 -3.02 -18.76
CA PRO A 388 -11.05 -2.55 -20.00
C PRO A 388 -10.12 -1.36 -19.75
N PRO A 389 -9.17 -1.10 -20.70
CA PRO A 389 -8.33 0.11 -20.65
C PRO A 389 -9.13 1.40 -20.52
N PRO A 390 -8.51 2.49 -19.96
CA PRO A 390 -7.09 2.59 -19.56
C PRO A 390 -6.72 1.75 -18.34
N PHE A 391 -5.41 1.63 -18.03
CA PHE A 391 -4.92 0.82 -16.91
C PHE A 391 -5.59 1.24 -15.61
N ALA A 392 -6.32 0.31 -15.00
CA ALA A 392 -7.00 0.53 -13.73
C ALA A 392 -6.06 0.30 -12.54
N HIS A 393 -5.93 1.31 -11.66
CA HIS A 393 -5.00 1.29 -10.54
C HIS A 393 -5.71 1.43 -9.19
N THR A 394 -7.02 1.27 -9.15
CA THR A 394 -7.87 1.34 -7.94
C THR A 394 -7.53 0.27 -6.92
N LYS A 395 -7.51 0.64 -5.63
CA LYS A 395 -7.39 -0.25 -4.49
C LYS A 395 -8.57 0.00 -3.57
N LEU A 396 -9.52 -0.96 -3.61
CA LEU A 396 -10.77 -0.85 -2.89
C LEU A 396 -11.27 -2.24 -2.53
N LEU A 397 -11.66 -2.44 -1.27
CA LEU A 397 -12.43 -3.58 -0.80
C LEU A 397 -13.78 -3.09 -0.30
N LEU A 398 -14.85 -3.67 -0.79
CA LEU A 398 -16.21 -3.49 -0.29
C LEU A 398 -16.70 -4.81 0.31
N VAL A 399 -17.31 -4.74 1.48
CA VAL A 399 -17.92 -5.91 2.12
C VAL A 399 -19.35 -5.58 2.51
N ASP A 400 -20.24 -6.41 2.03
CA ASP A 400 -21.68 -6.30 2.21
C ASP A 400 -22.19 -4.91 1.74
N ASP A 401 -23.01 -4.22 2.53
CA ASP A 401 -23.66 -2.93 2.18
C ASP A 401 -23.28 -1.79 3.14
N TRP A 402 -22.18 -1.96 3.90
CA TRP A 402 -21.83 -1.01 4.97
C TRP A 402 -20.33 -0.77 5.16
N TYR A 403 -19.46 -1.60 4.59
CA TYR A 403 -18.03 -1.56 4.85
C TYR A 403 -17.23 -1.28 3.59
N ALA A 404 -16.26 -0.37 3.71
CA ALA A 404 -15.26 -0.09 2.69
C ALA A 404 -13.85 -0.01 3.31
N LEU A 405 -12.86 -0.51 2.57
CA LEU A 405 -11.43 -0.31 2.86
C LEU A 405 -10.77 0.21 1.59
N PHE A 406 -10.15 1.38 1.67
CA PHE A 406 -9.51 2.02 0.53
C PHE A 406 -8.20 2.69 0.93
N GLY A 407 -7.27 2.86 -0.02
CA GLY A 407 -5.99 3.50 0.25
C GLY A 407 -4.93 3.17 -0.77
N SER A 408 -3.71 2.92 -0.29
CA SER A 408 -2.55 2.72 -1.15
C SER A 408 -2.17 1.26 -1.39
N ALA A 409 -2.62 0.31 -0.55
CA ALA A 409 -2.17 -1.06 -0.56
C ALA A 409 -2.75 -1.89 -1.72
N ASN A 410 -1.87 -2.55 -2.47
CA ASN A 410 -2.25 -3.58 -3.44
C ASN A 410 -2.37 -4.95 -2.75
N LEU A 411 -2.95 -5.92 -3.44
CA LEU A 411 -2.99 -7.31 -2.97
C LEU A 411 -1.81 -8.12 -3.52
N ASP A 412 -0.61 -7.70 -3.18
CA ASP A 412 0.65 -8.36 -3.51
C ASP A 412 1.60 -8.36 -2.30
N PRO A 413 2.61 -9.27 -2.27
CA PRO A 413 3.49 -9.40 -1.10
C PRO A 413 4.30 -8.13 -0.80
N ARG A 414 4.62 -7.32 -1.82
CA ARG A 414 5.37 -6.08 -1.62
C ARG A 414 4.56 -5.06 -0.85
N SER A 415 3.30 -4.87 -1.22
CA SER A 415 2.40 -3.96 -0.51
C SER A 415 2.04 -4.47 0.89
N LEU A 416 1.77 -5.78 1.03
CA LEU A 416 1.26 -6.35 2.28
C LEU A 416 2.34 -6.64 3.33
N PHE A 417 3.65 -6.67 2.95
CA PHE A 417 4.70 -7.07 3.89
C PHE A 417 5.95 -6.19 3.88
N LEU A 418 6.14 -5.35 2.85
CA LEU A 418 7.41 -4.64 2.65
C LEU A 418 7.28 -3.13 2.57
N ASN A 419 6.23 -2.61 1.94
CA ASN A 419 6.05 -1.18 1.77
C ASN A 419 5.42 -0.51 3.00
N PHE A 420 5.60 0.81 3.06
CA PHE A 420 4.79 1.66 3.91
C PHE A 420 3.48 1.95 3.18
N GLU A 421 2.41 1.35 3.63
CA GLU A 421 1.07 1.51 3.08
C GLU A 421 0.15 2.20 4.09
N LEU A 422 -0.95 2.76 3.61
CA LEU A 422 -1.98 3.35 4.44
C LEU A 422 -3.34 3.12 3.80
N ASN A 423 -4.26 2.55 4.57
CA ASN A 423 -5.64 2.40 4.18
C ASN A 423 -6.57 3.07 5.20
N VAL A 424 -7.72 3.51 4.73
CA VAL A 424 -8.84 3.97 5.55
C VAL A 424 -9.89 2.87 5.56
N GLU A 425 -10.22 2.41 6.74
CA GLU A 425 -11.37 1.57 7.02
C GLU A 425 -12.56 2.49 7.29
N ALA A 426 -13.66 2.28 6.59
CA ALA A 426 -14.88 3.06 6.72
C ALA A 426 -16.09 2.17 6.93
N ALA A 427 -16.93 2.52 7.90
CA ALA A 427 -18.25 1.95 8.12
C ALA A 427 -19.29 3.06 7.92
N ASP A 428 -19.96 3.01 6.78
CA ASP A 428 -20.92 4.01 6.34
C ASP A 428 -21.75 3.41 5.19
N PRO A 429 -23.02 3.08 5.42
CA PRO A 429 -23.89 2.50 4.38
C PRO A 429 -24.11 3.41 3.16
N ASP A 430 -24.21 4.72 3.36
CA ASP A 430 -24.48 5.67 2.28
C ASP A 430 -23.25 5.80 1.37
N PHE A 431 -22.08 5.98 1.97
CA PHE A 431 -20.82 6.02 1.23
C PHE A 431 -20.51 4.66 0.56
N GLN A 432 -20.81 3.56 1.22
CA GLN A 432 -20.65 2.23 0.64
C GLN A 432 -21.59 2.02 -0.55
N SER A 433 -22.82 2.57 -0.50
CA SER A 433 -23.76 2.53 -1.62
C SER A 433 -23.24 3.28 -2.84
N GLU A 434 -22.61 4.47 -2.65
CA GLU A 434 -21.94 5.23 -3.71
C GLU A 434 -20.80 4.41 -4.34
N LEU A 435 -19.97 3.78 -3.51
CA LEU A 435 -18.88 2.92 -3.98
C LEU A 435 -19.40 1.66 -4.69
N SER A 436 -20.50 1.09 -4.24
CA SER A 436 -21.14 -0.05 -4.90
C SER A 436 -21.73 0.34 -6.25
N ALA A 437 -22.29 1.53 -6.39
CA ALA A 437 -22.74 2.04 -7.68
C ALA A 437 -21.55 2.21 -8.65
N TYR A 438 -20.44 2.76 -8.19
CA TYR A 438 -19.20 2.80 -8.97
C TYR A 438 -18.73 1.40 -9.37
N ALA A 439 -18.73 0.44 -8.44
CA ALA A 439 -18.36 -0.94 -8.73
C ALA A 439 -19.27 -1.58 -9.78
N GLY A 440 -20.60 -1.33 -9.71
CA GLY A 440 -21.59 -1.78 -10.69
C GLY A 440 -21.32 -1.19 -12.08
N GLU A 441 -21.01 0.10 -12.17
CA GLU A 441 -20.61 0.77 -13.42
C GLU A 441 -19.38 0.10 -14.05
N VAL A 442 -18.35 -0.22 -13.24
CA VAL A 442 -17.16 -0.88 -13.74
C VAL A 442 -17.45 -2.33 -14.16
N LEU A 443 -18.19 -3.08 -13.36
CA LEU A 443 -18.55 -4.47 -13.65
C LEU A 443 -19.35 -4.59 -14.95
N SER A 444 -20.27 -3.65 -15.22
CA SER A 444 -21.12 -3.68 -16.44
C SER A 444 -20.34 -3.64 -17.74
N ARG A 445 -19.13 -3.02 -17.72
CA ARG A 445 -18.21 -2.94 -18.87
C ARG A 445 -17.03 -3.90 -18.80
N SER A 446 -16.92 -4.69 -17.72
CA SER A 446 -15.83 -5.62 -17.50
C SER A 446 -16.15 -7.01 -18.07
N ARG A 447 -15.11 -7.70 -18.57
CA ARG A 447 -15.24 -9.08 -19.03
C ARG A 447 -15.02 -10.03 -17.86
N ARG A 448 -16.00 -10.89 -17.60
CA ARG A 448 -15.82 -12.00 -16.66
C ARG A 448 -14.92 -13.08 -17.25
N MET A 449 -13.92 -13.52 -16.49
CA MET A 449 -13.04 -14.65 -16.82
C MET A 449 -13.58 -15.91 -16.16
N THR A 450 -13.84 -16.92 -16.97
CA THR A 450 -14.34 -18.23 -16.52
C THR A 450 -13.19 -19.24 -16.36
N PRO A 451 -13.35 -20.33 -15.59
CA PRO A 451 -12.37 -21.41 -15.56
C PRO A 451 -12.00 -21.93 -16.94
N GLN A 452 -12.98 -22.01 -17.85
CA GLN A 452 -12.79 -22.47 -19.23
C GLN A 452 -11.90 -21.51 -20.05
N ASP A 453 -11.97 -20.19 -19.80
CA ASP A 453 -11.07 -19.23 -20.47
C ASP A 453 -9.61 -19.50 -20.12
N TYR A 454 -9.32 -19.87 -18.85
CA TYR A 454 -7.97 -20.22 -18.42
C TYR A 454 -7.52 -21.61 -18.94
N GLU A 455 -8.45 -22.54 -19.16
CA GLU A 455 -8.16 -23.87 -19.71
C GLU A 455 -7.83 -23.83 -21.19
N LYS A 456 -8.45 -22.91 -21.94
CA LYS A 456 -8.18 -22.67 -23.37
C LYS A 456 -6.82 -22.02 -23.64
N MET A 457 -6.11 -21.53 -22.63
CA MET A 457 -4.77 -20.97 -22.81
C MET A 457 -3.78 -22.02 -23.28
N SER A 458 -2.95 -21.66 -24.26
CA SER A 458 -1.94 -22.56 -24.79
C SER A 458 -0.92 -22.99 -23.74
N MET A 459 -0.33 -24.18 -23.91
CA MET A 459 0.67 -24.70 -22.99
C MET A 459 1.89 -23.78 -22.82
N PRO A 460 2.45 -23.12 -23.86
CA PRO A 460 3.53 -22.15 -23.71
C PRO A 460 3.12 -20.96 -22.83
N SER A 461 1.89 -20.44 -23.01
CA SER A 461 1.37 -19.33 -22.16
C SER A 461 1.28 -19.75 -20.71
N ARG A 462 0.76 -20.93 -20.42
CA ARG A 462 0.65 -21.48 -19.06
C ARG A 462 2.01 -21.74 -18.40
N LEU A 463 3.00 -22.19 -19.18
CA LEU A 463 4.37 -22.36 -18.72
C LEU A 463 4.99 -21.02 -18.39
N PHE A 464 4.80 -20.04 -19.25
CA PHE A 464 5.29 -18.68 -19.03
C PHE A 464 4.65 -18.02 -17.78
N ASP A 465 3.33 -18.17 -17.58
CA ASP A 465 2.65 -17.73 -16.36
C ASP A 465 3.26 -18.38 -15.11
N SER A 466 3.62 -19.67 -15.20
CA SER A 466 4.24 -20.41 -14.10
C SER A 466 5.68 -19.98 -13.83
N LEU A 467 6.45 -19.64 -14.87
CA LEU A 467 7.80 -19.06 -14.70
C LEU A 467 7.74 -17.69 -14.02
N CYS A 468 6.82 -16.82 -14.45
CA CYS A 468 6.59 -15.55 -13.78
C CYS A 468 6.16 -15.74 -12.32
N TRP A 469 5.32 -16.75 -12.05
CA TRP A 469 4.88 -17.07 -10.69
C TRP A 469 6.04 -17.49 -9.78
N LEU A 470 7.06 -18.15 -10.26
CA LEU A 470 8.25 -18.50 -9.46
C LEU A 470 9.02 -17.26 -8.98
N MET A 471 8.84 -16.12 -9.67
CA MET A 471 9.47 -14.86 -9.29
C MET A 471 8.68 -14.08 -8.22
N THR A 472 7.49 -14.56 -7.83
CA THR A 472 6.62 -13.83 -6.87
C THR A 472 7.26 -13.53 -5.51
N PRO A 473 8.21 -14.32 -4.96
CA PRO A 473 8.90 -13.95 -3.73
C PRO A 473 9.80 -12.71 -3.87
N TYR A 474 10.10 -12.28 -5.10
CA TYR A 474 10.98 -11.14 -5.40
C TYR A 474 10.24 -9.96 -6.06
N ILE A 475 8.96 -10.11 -6.34
CA ILE A 475 8.07 -9.12 -6.90
C ILE A 475 7.27 -8.45 -5.79
#